data_ce58defa56d59bc569cf115501a8db50
#
_entry.id   ce58defa56d59bc569cf115501a8db50
#
_cell.length_a   1.000
_cell.length_b   1.000
_cell.length_c   1.000
_cell.angle_alpha   90.00
_cell.angle_beta   90.00
_cell.angle_gamma   90.00
#
_symmetry.space_group_name_H-M   'P 1'
#
loop_
_entity.id
_entity.type
_entity.pdbx_description
1 polymer ?
#
loop_
_entity_poly.entity_id
_entity_poly.type
_entity_poly.pdbx_seq_one_letter_code
_entity_poly.pdbx_strand_id
1 'polypeptide(L)'
;MKHILLAVTGGIAAYKAIDLTSKLIQSGYDVRVMLSDHAQEFVTPLAFQAISRNPVYTNTFKEENPEEIQHVSLGDWADAIIVAPATANTIAKLSVGIADDLITSTLLATTTPKFIAPAMNVNMYNNPRTKHNMKVLSQDGYYFIEPGSGYLACGYVAKGRMEEPMQILSVMNKFFTLQKNVVKSSFSGKRALVTAGPTVEVIDPVRYVSNRSSGKMGYAIAEALRDKGAIVTLISGPTHLSLPEGINVVKVESADDMFQAVTERFAKQDIVIKAAAVSDYTPMDILEHKLKKQEGGLSVQFKRTKDILKYLGENKTHQYLVGFAAETQNIEQYALDKLKRKNADVIISNNVGDTSIGFSSDDNELTMHFKNNEKVNIKKGKKSALAHQIIEILETRWQ
;
A
#
# COMPACT_ATOMS: atom_id res chain seq x y z
N MET A 1 12.52 -6.06 -21.85
CA MET A 1 11.73 -7.26 -21.49
C MET A 1 12.00 -7.52 -20.02
N LYS A 2 11.02 -7.92 -19.21
CA LYS A 2 11.25 -8.29 -17.81
C LYS A 2 11.48 -9.80 -17.71
N HIS A 3 12.38 -10.21 -16.82
CA HIS A 3 12.83 -11.58 -16.64
C HIS A 3 12.16 -12.21 -15.40
N ILE A 4 11.51 -13.34 -15.59
CA ILE A 4 10.87 -14.09 -14.52
C ILE A 4 11.52 -15.46 -14.37
N LEU A 5 11.99 -15.78 -13.18
CA LEU A 5 12.44 -17.12 -12.81
C LEU A 5 11.29 -17.86 -12.12
N LEU A 6 10.76 -18.89 -12.76
CA LEU A 6 9.67 -19.70 -12.23
C LEU A 6 10.25 -20.97 -11.56
N ALA A 7 10.09 -21.08 -10.26
CA ALA A 7 10.46 -22.25 -9.47
C ALA A 7 9.23 -23.13 -9.23
N VAL A 8 9.26 -24.36 -9.70
CA VAL A 8 8.16 -25.33 -9.61
C VAL A 8 8.50 -26.41 -8.62
N THR A 9 7.71 -26.56 -7.56
CA THR A 9 7.96 -27.58 -6.52
C THR A 9 6.96 -28.73 -6.57
N GLY A 10 7.30 -29.86 -5.93
CA GLY A 10 6.63 -31.13 -6.10
C GLY A 10 5.23 -31.21 -5.50
N GLY A 11 4.21 -31.07 -6.33
CA GLY A 11 2.82 -31.26 -5.97
C GLY A 11 1.94 -31.33 -7.22
N ILE A 12 0.74 -31.90 -7.08
CA ILE A 12 -0.17 -32.08 -8.21
C ILE A 12 -0.43 -30.79 -9.00
N ALA A 13 -0.42 -29.63 -8.33
CA ALA A 13 -0.62 -28.34 -8.96
C ALA A 13 0.52 -27.91 -9.93
N ALA A 14 1.62 -28.68 -10.02
CA ALA A 14 2.72 -28.43 -10.96
C ALA A 14 2.25 -28.37 -12.43
N TYR A 15 1.18 -29.06 -12.81
CA TYR A 15 0.61 -28.96 -14.16
C TYR A 15 0.14 -27.54 -14.52
N LYS A 16 -0.32 -26.76 -13.53
CA LYS A 16 -0.72 -25.37 -13.73
C LYS A 16 0.46 -24.46 -14.03
N ALA A 17 1.67 -24.82 -13.59
CA ALA A 17 2.87 -24.04 -13.88
C ALA A 17 3.21 -24.03 -15.37
N ILE A 18 2.83 -25.07 -16.13
CA ILE A 18 2.97 -25.13 -17.59
C ILE A 18 2.09 -24.03 -18.23
N ASP A 19 0.83 -23.92 -17.84
CA ASP A 19 -0.08 -22.87 -18.30
C ASP A 19 0.37 -21.47 -17.84
N LEU A 20 0.87 -21.34 -16.60
CA LEU A 20 1.44 -20.09 -16.10
C LEU A 20 2.64 -19.65 -16.96
N THR A 21 3.55 -20.55 -17.30
CA THR A 21 4.69 -20.28 -18.18
C THR A 21 4.22 -19.72 -19.53
N SER A 22 3.24 -20.36 -20.15
CA SER A 22 2.65 -19.90 -21.41
C SER A 22 2.08 -18.50 -21.31
N LYS A 23 1.29 -18.23 -20.27
CA LYS A 23 0.66 -16.91 -20.05
C LYS A 23 1.65 -15.79 -19.78
N LEU A 24 2.71 -16.08 -19.02
CA LEU A 24 3.80 -15.11 -18.75
C LEU A 24 4.49 -14.72 -20.07
N ILE A 25 4.84 -15.70 -20.91
CA ILE A 25 5.49 -15.46 -22.20
C ILE A 25 4.58 -14.67 -23.15
N GLN A 26 3.31 -15.06 -23.27
CA GLN A 26 2.32 -14.32 -24.08
C GLN A 26 2.14 -12.87 -23.62
N SER A 27 2.40 -12.58 -22.35
CA SER A 27 2.38 -11.22 -21.78
C SER A 27 3.69 -10.46 -21.93
N GLY A 28 4.68 -11.02 -22.65
CA GLY A 28 5.94 -10.34 -22.99
C GLY A 28 7.04 -10.47 -21.94
N TYR A 29 6.93 -11.42 -21.01
CA TYR A 29 8.01 -11.77 -20.10
C TYR A 29 8.99 -12.77 -20.74
N ASP A 30 10.27 -12.69 -20.39
CA ASP A 30 11.23 -13.77 -20.60
C ASP A 30 11.20 -14.68 -19.38
N VAL A 31 11.02 -16.00 -19.58
CA VAL A 31 10.79 -16.95 -18.48
C VAL A 31 11.82 -18.07 -18.51
N ARG A 32 12.59 -18.22 -17.43
CA ARG A 32 13.40 -19.40 -17.15
C ARG A 32 12.72 -20.23 -16.05
N VAL A 33 12.91 -21.54 -16.08
CA VAL A 33 12.21 -22.46 -15.17
C VAL A 33 13.20 -23.31 -14.39
N MET A 34 13.00 -23.41 -13.08
CA MET A 34 13.64 -24.38 -12.19
C MET A 34 12.61 -25.42 -11.75
N LEU A 35 12.96 -26.69 -11.78
CA LEU A 35 12.13 -27.79 -11.25
C LEU A 35 12.85 -28.46 -10.08
N SER A 36 12.16 -28.64 -8.96
CA SER A 36 12.66 -29.54 -7.92
C SER A 36 12.59 -31.02 -8.39
N ASP A 37 13.36 -31.92 -7.77
CA ASP A 37 13.31 -33.31 -8.07
C ASP A 37 11.89 -33.88 -7.96
N HIS A 38 11.17 -33.52 -6.88
CA HIS A 38 9.78 -33.94 -6.69
C HIS A 38 8.81 -33.34 -7.73
N ALA A 39 9.13 -32.18 -8.34
CA ALA A 39 8.27 -31.61 -9.39
C ALA A 39 8.35 -32.44 -10.66
N GLN A 40 9.49 -33.06 -10.95
CA GLN A 40 9.72 -33.88 -12.14
C GLN A 40 8.89 -35.15 -12.13
N GLU A 41 8.39 -35.59 -10.96
CA GLU A 41 7.43 -36.72 -10.86
C GLU A 41 6.01 -36.32 -11.37
N PHE A 42 5.69 -35.04 -11.50
CA PHE A 42 4.39 -34.58 -11.97
C PHE A 42 4.43 -33.93 -13.36
N VAL A 43 5.57 -33.33 -13.74
CA VAL A 43 5.76 -32.63 -15.00
C VAL A 43 7.17 -32.83 -15.52
N THR A 44 7.35 -32.79 -16.85
CA THR A 44 8.67 -33.00 -17.45
C THR A 44 9.37 -31.65 -17.77
N PRO A 45 10.71 -31.57 -17.67
CA PRO A 45 11.48 -30.41 -18.12
C PRO A 45 11.17 -30.04 -19.58
N LEU A 46 10.98 -31.01 -20.44
CA LEU A 46 10.70 -30.82 -21.86
C LEU A 46 9.43 -30.00 -22.10
N ALA A 47 8.38 -30.17 -21.27
CA ALA A 47 7.14 -29.41 -21.40
C ALA A 47 7.38 -27.91 -21.21
N PHE A 48 8.21 -27.52 -20.23
CA PHE A 48 8.57 -26.12 -19.98
C PHE A 48 9.55 -25.57 -21.03
N GLN A 49 10.53 -26.37 -21.44
CA GLN A 49 11.50 -25.98 -22.47
C GLN A 49 10.80 -25.67 -23.80
N ALA A 50 9.83 -26.49 -24.21
CA ALA A 50 9.09 -26.32 -25.46
C ALA A 50 8.28 -24.98 -25.46
N ILE A 51 7.76 -24.55 -24.30
CA ILE A 51 6.97 -23.33 -24.16
C ILE A 51 7.87 -22.11 -23.95
N SER A 52 8.84 -22.21 -23.02
CA SER A 52 9.70 -21.07 -22.66
C SER A 52 10.76 -20.78 -23.71
N ARG A 53 11.14 -21.76 -24.50
CA ARG A 53 12.28 -21.72 -25.43
C ARG A 53 13.60 -21.44 -24.70
N ASN A 54 13.64 -21.65 -23.40
CA ASN A 54 14.78 -21.49 -22.53
C ASN A 54 15.18 -22.84 -21.91
N PRO A 55 16.42 -23.01 -21.46
CA PRO A 55 16.81 -24.15 -20.64
C PRO A 55 15.96 -24.27 -19.38
N VAL A 56 15.76 -25.51 -18.94
CA VAL A 56 15.08 -25.83 -17.69
C VAL A 56 16.09 -26.43 -16.72
N TYR A 57 16.19 -25.82 -15.55
CA TYR A 57 17.22 -26.11 -14.57
C TYR A 57 16.65 -27.09 -13.50
N THR A 58 17.32 -28.20 -13.27
CA THR A 58 16.81 -29.27 -12.41
C THR A 58 17.79 -29.72 -11.33
N ASN A 59 19.07 -29.39 -11.46
CA ASN A 59 20.10 -29.94 -10.58
C ASN A 59 21.12 -28.84 -10.24
N THR A 60 21.48 -28.73 -8.97
CA THR A 60 22.47 -27.76 -8.46
C THR A 60 23.88 -27.99 -9.02
N PHE A 61 24.22 -29.24 -9.31
CA PHE A 61 25.59 -29.64 -9.71
C PHE A 61 25.74 -29.87 -11.21
N LYS A 62 24.69 -29.69 -11.99
CA LYS A 62 24.75 -29.76 -13.45
C LYS A 62 24.89 -28.35 -14.02
N GLU A 63 26.12 -27.82 -13.99
CA GLU A 63 26.42 -26.51 -14.56
C GLU A 63 26.61 -26.63 -16.08
N GLU A 64 25.88 -25.86 -16.85
CA GLU A 64 25.98 -25.82 -18.31
C GLU A 64 27.10 -24.88 -18.78
N ASN A 65 27.43 -23.88 -17.95
CA ASN A 65 28.49 -22.91 -18.21
C ASN A 65 29.51 -22.90 -17.04
N PRO A 66 30.76 -23.33 -17.23
CA PRO A 66 31.76 -23.37 -16.17
C PRO A 66 32.23 -21.98 -15.71
N GLU A 67 31.87 -20.91 -16.42
CA GLU A 67 32.20 -19.53 -16.04
C GLU A 67 31.15 -18.93 -15.08
N GLU A 68 30.03 -19.62 -14.82
CA GLU A 68 28.94 -19.12 -14.01
C GLU A 68 28.55 -20.12 -12.91
N ILE A 69 28.27 -19.59 -11.73
CA ILE A 69 27.63 -20.36 -10.64
C ILE A 69 26.11 -20.30 -10.85
N GLN A 70 25.51 -21.40 -11.29
CA GLN A 70 24.13 -21.46 -11.80
C GLN A 70 23.08 -20.86 -10.84
N HIS A 71 23.12 -21.18 -9.56
CA HIS A 71 22.14 -20.68 -8.59
C HIS A 71 22.28 -19.17 -8.31
N VAL A 72 23.48 -18.61 -8.50
CA VAL A 72 23.73 -17.17 -8.40
C VAL A 72 23.28 -16.44 -9.65
N SER A 73 23.75 -16.93 -10.83
CA SER A 73 23.42 -16.30 -12.12
C SER A 73 21.94 -16.29 -12.44
N LEU A 74 21.18 -17.33 -12.03
CA LEU A 74 19.73 -17.36 -12.16
C LEU A 74 19.03 -16.32 -11.28
N GLY A 75 19.51 -16.13 -10.05
CA GLY A 75 19.00 -15.11 -9.13
C GLY A 75 19.26 -13.69 -9.63
N ASP A 76 20.46 -13.44 -10.16
CA ASP A 76 20.87 -12.13 -10.68
C ASP A 76 20.20 -11.79 -12.03
N TRP A 77 19.92 -12.80 -12.85
CA TRP A 77 19.22 -12.61 -14.12
C TRP A 77 17.75 -12.19 -13.93
N ALA A 78 17.09 -12.64 -12.85
CA ALA A 78 15.67 -12.45 -12.66
C ALA A 78 15.30 -11.04 -12.14
N ASP A 79 14.29 -10.41 -12.72
CA ASP A 79 13.62 -9.23 -12.15
C ASP A 79 12.60 -9.60 -11.05
N ALA A 80 12.09 -10.85 -11.08
CA ALA A 80 11.24 -11.44 -10.06
C ALA A 80 11.32 -12.97 -10.09
N ILE A 81 11.17 -13.59 -8.93
CA ILE A 81 11.12 -15.07 -8.78
C ILE A 81 9.72 -15.46 -8.32
N ILE A 82 9.12 -16.44 -8.98
CA ILE A 82 7.81 -17.00 -8.61
C ILE A 82 8.00 -18.47 -8.20
N VAL A 83 7.60 -18.82 -6.98
CA VAL A 83 7.52 -20.22 -6.56
C VAL A 83 6.07 -20.67 -6.69
N ALA A 84 5.77 -21.41 -7.74
CA ALA A 84 4.41 -21.83 -8.07
C ALA A 84 4.36 -23.21 -8.79
N PRO A 85 3.80 -24.25 -8.14
CA PRO A 85 3.29 -24.27 -6.78
C PRO A 85 4.40 -24.22 -5.73
N ALA A 86 4.10 -23.64 -4.54
CA ALA A 86 4.96 -23.69 -3.37
C ALA A 86 4.38 -24.71 -2.37
N THR A 87 5.11 -25.81 -2.13
CA THR A 87 4.72 -26.82 -1.14
C THR A 87 5.04 -26.37 0.29
N ALA A 88 4.36 -26.97 1.27
CA ALA A 88 4.68 -26.75 2.69
C ALA A 88 6.15 -27.07 3.02
N ASN A 89 6.73 -28.08 2.36
CA ASN A 89 8.15 -28.43 2.51
C ASN A 89 9.06 -27.29 2.08
N THR A 90 8.86 -26.75 0.87
CA THR A 90 9.67 -25.63 0.34
C THR A 90 9.49 -24.39 1.20
N ILE A 91 8.27 -24.06 1.61
CA ILE A 91 8.00 -22.92 2.52
C ILE A 91 8.74 -23.10 3.85
N ALA A 92 8.76 -24.32 4.40
CA ALA A 92 9.49 -24.63 5.63
C ALA A 92 11.00 -24.47 5.46
N LYS A 93 11.58 -25.04 4.39
CA LYS A 93 13.01 -24.91 4.09
C LYS A 93 13.44 -23.43 3.97
N LEU A 94 12.71 -22.64 3.20
CA LEU A 94 12.99 -21.22 3.00
C LEU A 94 12.90 -20.44 4.32
N SER A 95 11.93 -20.73 5.18
CA SER A 95 11.73 -20.02 6.45
C SER A 95 12.84 -20.23 7.48
N VAL A 96 13.63 -21.30 7.34
CA VAL A 96 14.76 -21.61 8.23
C VAL A 96 16.11 -21.55 7.51
N GLY A 97 16.13 -21.16 6.22
CA GLY A 97 17.37 -20.98 5.46
C GLY A 97 18.04 -22.26 5.00
N ILE A 98 17.29 -23.37 4.80
CA ILE A 98 17.84 -24.61 4.22
C ILE A 98 17.97 -24.43 2.71
N ALA A 99 19.20 -24.65 2.19
CA ALA A 99 19.57 -24.52 0.79
C ALA A 99 20.18 -25.83 0.28
N ASP A 100 19.37 -26.88 0.22
CA ASP A 100 19.79 -28.27 -0.12
C ASP A 100 19.43 -28.68 -1.56
N ASP A 101 18.81 -27.79 -2.32
CA ASP A 101 18.48 -27.95 -3.72
C ASP A 101 18.69 -26.65 -4.53
N LEU A 102 18.59 -26.72 -5.85
CA LEU A 102 18.81 -25.55 -6.73
C LEU A 102 17.83 -24.41 -6.41
N ILE A 103 16.56 -24.70 -6.16
CA ILE A 103 15.53 -23.69 -5.89
C ILE A 103 15.86 -22.96 -4.60
N THR A 104 16.06 -23.68 -3.51
CA THR A 104 16.32 -23.10 -2.19
C THR A 104 17.65 -22.37 -2.14
N SER A 105 18.69 -22.87 -2.82
CA SER A 105 19.98 -22.19 -2.96
C SER A 105 19.84 -20.88 -3.73
N THR A 106 19.15 -20.86 -4.87
CA THR A 106 18.93 -19.65 -5.65
C THR A 106 18.14 -18.61 -4.85
N LEU A 107 17.06 -19.00 -4.17
CA LEU A 107 16.23 -18.06 -3.41
C LEU A 107 16.97 -17.47 -2.21
N LEU A 108 17.90 -18.23 -1.60
CA LEU A 108 18.72 -17.74 -0.48
C LEU A 108 19.83 -16.80 -0.97
N ALA A 109 20.38 -17.03 -2.17
CA ALA A 109 21.51 -16.30 -2.72
C ALA A 109 21.13 -14.94 -3.35
N THR A 110 19.84 -14.58 -3.46
CA THR A 110 19.42 -13.38 -4.18
C THR A 110 18.53 -12.44 -3.35
N THR A 111 18.63 -11.14 -3.64
CA THR A 111 17.73 -10.09 -3.12
C THR A 111 16.52 -9.81 -4.03
N THR A 112 16.46 -10.45 -5.19
CA THR A 112 15.36 -10.33 -6.16
C THR A 112 14.00 -10.59 -5.49
N PRO A 113 12.94 -9.80 -5.79
CA PRO A 113 11.60 -9.99 -5.23
C PRO A 113 11.06 -11.40 -5.45
N LYS A 114 10.57 -12.02 -4.38
CA LYS A 114 10.14 -13.43 -4.35
C LYS A 114 8.65 -13.54 -4.08
N PHE A 115 7.93 -14.23 -4.97
CA PHE A 115 6.49 -14.45 -4.91
C PHE A 115 6.21 -15.93 -4.63
N ILE A 116 5.42 -16.21 -3.61
CA ILE A 116 5.10 -17.56 -3.17
C ILE A 116 3.62 -17.83 -3.43
N ALA A 117 3.31 -18.83 -4.27
CA ALA A 117 1.96 -19.32 -4.53
C ALA A 117 1.75 -20.69 -3.83
N PRO A 118 1.25 -20.72 -2.58
CA PRO A 118 1.08 -21.94 -1.82
C PRO A 118 0.09 -22.90 -2.49
N ALA A 119 0.42 -24.21 -2.46
CA ALA A 119 -0.46 -25.27 -2.91
C ALA A 119 -0.29 -26.51 -2.03
N MET A 120 -1.31 -26.84 -1.26
CA MET A 120 -1.28 -27.99 -0.32
C MET A 120 -2.68 -28.36 0.16
N ASN A 121 -2.80 -29.48 0.81
CA ASN A 121 -4.02 -29.87 1.53
C ASN A 121 -4.42 -28.79 2.56
N VAL A 122 -5.73 -28.61 2.79
CA VAL A 122 -6.28 -27.60 3.70
C VAL A 122 -5.75 -27.72 5.13
N ASN A 123 -5.57 -28.94 5.63
CA ASN A 123 -5.03 -29.15 6.97
C ASN A 123 -3.54 -28.78 7.05
N MET A 124 -2.77 -29.02 5.99
CA MET A 124 -1.38 -28.56 5.89
C MET A 124 -1.33 -27.03 5.84
N TYR A 125 -2.21 -26.39 5.05
CA TYR A 125 -2.28 -24.93 4.95
C TYR A 125 -2.67 -24.26 6.27
N ASN A 126 -3.60 -24.88 7.02
CA ASN A 126 -4.04 -24.37 8.33
C ASN A 126 -3.16 -24.83 9.49
N ASN A 127 -2.19 -25.69 9.27
CA ASN A 127 -1.27 -26.14 10.31
C ASN A 127 -0.53 -24.93 10.93
N PRO A 128 -0.47 -24.82 12.27
CA PRO A 128 0.19 -23.69 12.94
C PRO A 128 1.65 -23.49 12.49
N ARG A 129 2.39 -24.58 12.19
CA ARG A 129 3.78 -24.49 11.69
C ARG A 129 3.84 -23.91 10.30
N THR A 130 2.96 -24.32 9.40
CA THR A 130 2.88 -23.73 8.05
C THR A 130 2.54 -22.25 8.10
N LYS A 131 1.54 -21.86 8.91
CA LYS A 131 1.19 -20.45 9.13
C LYS A 131 2.33 -19.65 9.73
N HIS A 132 3.06 -20.21 10.69
CA HIS A 132 4.24 -19.57 11.26
C HIS A 132 5.33 -19.34 10.21
N ASN A 133 5.67 -20.37 9.42
CA ASN A 133 6.68 -20.28 8.37
C ASN A 133 6.31 -19.22 7.31
N MET A 134 5.06 -19.19 6.88
CA MET A 134 4.56 -18.16 5.95
C MET A 134 4.68 -16.75 6.53
N LYS A 135 4.38 -16.59 7.83
CA LYS A 135 4.52 -15.31 8.53
C LYS A 135 5.98 -14.84 8.60
N VAL A 136 6.91 -15.74 8.92
CA VAL A 136 8.36 -15.44 8.92
C VAL A 136 8.79 -14.96 7.53
N LEU A 137 8.51 -15.71 6.49
CA LEU A 137 8.87 -15.32 5.13
C LEU A 137 8.22 -13.99 4.69
N SER A 138 6.98 -13.73 5.12
CA SER A 138 6.33 -12.43 4.84
C SER A 138 7.06 -11.27 5.53
N GLN A 139 7.58 -11.47 6.74
CA GLN A 139 8.40 -10.49 7.47
C GLN A 139 9.77 -10.29 6.82
N ASP A 140 10.30 -11.33 6.15
CA ASP A 140 11.56 -11.29 5.39
C ASP A 140 11.38 -10.72 3.98
N GLY A 141 10.17 -10.20 3.64
CA GLY A 141 9.91 -9.52 2.37
C GLY A 141 9.45 -10.42 1.22
N TYR A 142 9.03 -11.67 1.49
CA TYR A 142 8.40 -12.51 0.48
C TYR A 142 6.93 -12.13 0.29
N TYR A 143 6.48 -12.07 -0.96
CA TYR A 143 5.09 -11.77 -1.33
C TYR A 143 4.29 -13.06 -1.44
N PHE A 144 3.21 -13.20 -0.68
CA PHE A 144 2.33 -14.35 -0.77
C PHE A 144 1.16 -14.09 -1.72
N ILE A 145 0.96 -15.00 -2.67
CA ILE A 145 -0.23 -15.05 -3.52
C ILE A 145 -1.17 -16.05 -2.87
N GLU A 146 -2.25 -15.53 -2.27
CA GLU A 146 -3.19 -16.34 -1.49
C GLU A 146 -3.75 -17.50 -2.32
N PRO A 147 -3.79 -18.72 -1.78
CA PRO A 147 -4.36 -19.87 -2.50
C PRO A 147 -5.86 -19.69 -2.70
N GLY A 148 -6.34 -20.12 -3.86
CA GLY A 148 -7.76 -20.14 -4.18
C GLY A 148 -8.54 -21.17 -3.36
N SER A 149 -9.86 -20.99 -3.32
CA SER A 149 -10.80 -21.96 -2.74
C SER A 149 -11.42 -22.82 -3.86
N GLY A 150 -11.57 -24.10 -3.62
CA GLY A 150 -12.17 -25.00 -4.61
C GLY A 150 -11.97 -26.47 -4.27
N TYR A 151 -12.31 -27.34 -5.21
CA TYR A 151 -12.18 -28.78 -5.07
C TYR A 151 -10.69 -29.17 -5.04
N LEU A 152 -10.24 -29.75 -3.94
CA LEU A 152 -8.89 -30.24 -3.76
C LEU A 152 -8.77 -31.72 -4.25
N ALA A 153 -7.59 -32.14 -4.66
CA ALA A 153 -7.35 -33.51 -5.13
C ALA A 153 -7.70 -34.58 -4.08
N CYS A 154 -7.77 -34.20 -2.81
CA CYS A 154 -8.19 -35.10 -1.70
C CYS A 154 -9.70 -35.15 -1.47
N GLY A 155 -10.53 -34.58 -2.36
CA GLY A 155 -12.00 -34.64 -2.29
C GLY A 155 -12.69 -33.55 -1.44
N TYR A 156 -11.97 -32.58 -0.90
CA TYR A 156 -12.56 -31.48 -0.12
C TYR A 156 -12.70 -30.20 -0.95
N VAL A 157 -13.74 -29.41 -0.65
CA VAL A 157 -13.88 -28.05 -1.15
C VAL A 157 -13.36 -27.11 -0.05
N ALA A 158 -12.15 -26.58 -0.24
CA ALA A 158 -11.50 -25.75 0.78
C ALA A 158 -10.41 -24.86 0.18
N LYS A 159 -9.85 -23.95 1.01
CA LYS A 159 -8.68 -23.14 0.69
C LYS A 159 -7.41 -23.99 0.72
N GLY A 160 -6.54 -23.84 -0.27
CA GLY A 160 -5.27 -24.59 -0.38
C GLY A 160 -4.89 -24.95 -1.81
N ARG A 161 -5.76 -24.67 -2.79
CA ARG A 161 -5.48 -24.83 -4.21
C ARG A 161 -4.57 -23.70 -4.70
N MET A 162 -3.50 -24.03 -5.45
CA MET A 162 -2.70 -22.99 -6.11
C MET A 162 -3.62 -22.02 -6.87
N GLU A 163 -3.40 -20.74 -6.69
CA GLU A 163 -4.16 -19.70 -7.40
C GLU A 163 -4.10 -19.91 -8.92
N GLU A 164 -5.10 -19.42 -9.64
CA GLU A 164 -5.19 -19.61 -11.08
C GLU A 164 -4.07 -18.82 -11.80
N PRO A 165 -3.46 -19.39 -12.86
CA PRO A 165 -2.35 -18.77 -13.59
C PRO A 165 -2.63 -17.34 -14.04
N MET A 166 -3.87 -17.01 -14.43
CA MET A 166 -4.27 -15.65 -14.81
C MET A 166 -4.21 -14.66 -13.62
N GLN A 167 -4.53 -15.09 -12.41
CA GLN A 167 -4.46 -14.26 -11.22
C GLN A 167 -3.02 -14.01 -10.81
N ILE A 168 -2.16 -15.04 -10.89
CA ILE A 168 -0.71 -14.91 -10.66
C ILE A 168 -0.13 -13.90 -11.67
N LEU A 169 -0.46 -14.04 -12.95
CA LEU A 169 -0.05 -13.08 -13.98
C LEU A 169 -0.53 -11.65 -13.66
N SER A 170 -1.77 -11.48 -13.22
CA SER A 170 -2.30 -10.17 -12.82
C SER A 170 -1.50 -9.53 -11.69
N VAL A 171 -1.10 -10.32 -10.68
CA VAL A 171 -0.22 -9.86 -9.59
C VAL A 171 1.13 -9.39 -10.15
N MET A 172 1.74 -10.14 -11.05
CA MET A 172 3.03 -9.78 -11.65
C MET A 172 2.93 -8.50 -12.50
N ASN A 173 1.89 -8.37 -13.32
CA ASN A 173 1.65 -7.16 -14.11
C ASN A 173 1.49 -5.93 -13.22
N LYS A 174 0.72 -6.05 -12.13
CA LYS A 174 0.53 -4.98 -11.15
C LYS A 174 1.86 -4.60 -10.49
N PHE A 175 2.63 -5.58 -10.05
CA PHE A 175 3.94 -5.37 -9.42
C PHE A 175 4.89 -4.58 -10.31
N PHE A 176 5.10 -5.02 -11.55
CA PHE A 176 6.01 -4.33 -12.48
C PHE A 176 5.48 -2.97 -12.94
N THR A 177 4.16 -2.78 -13.01
CA THR A 177 3.57 -1.47 -13.32
C THR A 177 3.82 -0.49 -12.18
N LEU A 178 3.66 -0.91 -10.93
CA LEU A 178 3.97 -0.09 -9.75
C LEU A 178 5.45 0.26 -9.70
N GLN A 179 6.36 -0.69 -9.90
CA GLN A 179 7.80 -0.42 -9.96
C GLN A 179 8.16 0.60 -11.05
N LYS A 180 7.58 0.46 -12.24
CA LYS A 180 7.82 1.40 -13.36
C LYS A 180 7.34 2.82 -13.03
N ASN A 181 6.22 2.93 -12.32
CA ASN A 181 5.67 4.20 -11.88
C ASN A 181 6.54 4.85 -10.80
N VAL A 182 7.03 4.08 -9.84
CA VAL A 182 7.95 4.55 -8.78
C VAL A 182 9.24 5.14 -9.37
N VAL A 183 9.87 4.45 -10.30
CA VAL A 183 11.14 4.91 -10.92
C VAL A 183 10.96 6.18 -11.75
N LYS A 184 9.76 6.41 -12.31
CA LYS A 184 9.45 7.61 -13.12
C LYS A 184 8.82 8.74 -12.35
N SER A 185 8.42 8.50 -11.11
CA SER A 185 7.70 9.50 -10.31
C SER A 185 8.65 10.55 -9.74
N SER A 186 8.23 11.83 -9.84
CA SER A 186 8.92 12.95 -9.19
C SER A 186 8.82 12.87 -7.64
N PHE A 187 7.90 12.05 -7.11
CA PHE A 187 7.76 11.79 -5.67
C PHE A 187 8.72 10.71 -5.15
N SER A 188 9.42 9.97 -6.02
CA SER A 188 10.34 8.91 -5.60
C SER A 188 11.42 9.44 -4.67
N GLY A 189 11.52 8.87 -3.45
CA GLY A 189 12.45 9.28 -2.40
C GLY A 189 12.12 10.60 -1.70
N LYS A 190 11.05 11.31 -2.11
CA LYS A 190 10.60 12.55 -1.47
C LYS A 190 9.88 12.29 -0.16
N ARG A 191 10.04 13.20 0.79
CA ARG A 191 9.38 13.12 2.10
C ARG A 191 8.02 13.81 2.05
N ALA A 192 6.98 13.05 2.32
CA ALA A 192 5.61 13.51 2.32
C ALA A 192 4.99 13.40 3.72
N LEU A 193 4.34 14.44 4.18
CA LEU A 193 3.56 14.44 5.41
C LEU A 193 2.08 14.63 5.07
N VAL A 194 1.24 13.70 5.52
CA VAL A 194 -0.20 13.75 5.33
C VAL A 194 -0.89 13.79 6.70
N THR A 195 -1.89 14.68 6.87
CA THR A 195 -2.76 14.62 8.05
C THR A 195 -4.10 14.01 7.69
N ALA A 196 -4.69 13.19 8.58
CA ALA A 196 -5.95 12.50 8.36
C ALA A 196 -6.79 12.38 9.63
N GLY A 197 -8.06 12.03 9.45
CA GLY A 197 -9.00 11.85 10.56
C GLY A 197 -9.51 13.17 11.14
N PRO A 198 -10.44 13.09 12.10
CA PRO A 198 -10.85 14.21 12.93
C PRO A 198 -9.87 14.43 14.08
N THR A 199 -9.93 15.58 14.74
CA THR A 199 -9.43 15.73 16.11
C THR A 199 -10.56 15.62 17.10
N VAL A 200 -10.23 15.25 18.33
CA VAL A 200 -11.14 15.09 19.46
C VAL A 200 -10.75 16.09 20.53
N GLU A 201 -11.70 16.95 20.90
CA GLU A 201 -11.48 17.96 21.91
C GLU A 201 -12.28 17.59 23.18
N VAL A 202 -11.55 17.12 24.17
CA VAL A 202 -12.13 16.56 25.40
C VAL A 202 -12.80 17.64 26.25
N ILE A 203 -14.03 17.42 26.70
CA ILE A 203 -14.76 18.26 27.66
C ILE A 203 -14.58 17.67 29.07
N ASP A 204 -14.83 16.37 29.22
CA ASP A 204 -14.66 15.60 30.44
C ASP A 204 -14.26 14.15 30.08
N PRO A 205 -13.94 13.24 31.02
CA PRO A 205 -13.53 11.88 30.70
C PRO A 205 -14.52 11.05 29.87
N VAL A 206 -15.74 11.56 29.61
CA VAL A 206 -16.81 10.84 28.92
C VAL A 206 -17.26 11.57 27.65
N ARG A 207 -17.11 12.89 27.59
CA ARG A 207 -17.66 13.73 26.51
C ARG A 207 -16.56 14.48 25.79
N TYR A 208 -16.74 14.60 24.49
CA TYR A 208 -15.83 15.37 23.62
C TYR A 208 -16.59 15.99 22.46
N VAL A 209 -15.96 16.93 21.77
CA VAL A 209 -16.40 17.48 20.50
C VAL A 209 -15.46 17.02 19.41
N SER A 210 -16.00 16.65 18.26
CA SER A 210 -15.22 16.18 17.12
C SER A 210 -15.95 16.46 15.80
N ASN A 211 -15.22 16.49 14.71
CA ASN A 211 -15.74 16.60 13.35
C ASN A 211 -16.15 15.24 12.80
N ARG A 212 -17.16 15.20 11.91
CA ARG A 212 -17.63 13.96 11.24
C ARG A 212 -16.71 13.51 10.12
N SER A 213 -15.43 13.27 10.42
CA SER A 213 -14.47 12.80 9.42
C SER A 213 -14.15 11.32 9.64
N SER A 214 -14.17 10.53 8.57
CA SER A 214 -13.75 9.12 8.62
C SER A 214 -12.25 8.91 8.42
N GLY A 215 -11.50 9.94 7.99
CA GLY A 215 -10.08 9.84 7.66
C GLY A 215 -9.77 9.19 6.30
N LYS A 216 -10.74 8.57 5.63
CA LYS A 216 -10.54 7.77 4.39
C LYS A 216 -9.76 8.50 3.30
N MET A 217 -10.02 9.80 3.06
CA MET A 217 -9.32 10.56 2.01
C MET A 217 -7.84 10.74 2.34
N GLY A 218 -7.49 11.12 3.57
CA GLY A 218 -6.09 11.29 3.96
C GLY A 218 -5.30 9.97 3.93
N TYR A 219 -5.92 8.87 4.35
CA TYR A 219 -5.33 7.53 4.23
C TYR A 219 -5.08 7.15 2.76
N ALA A 220 -6.07 7.33 1.89
CA ALA A 220 -5.94 7.04 0.46
C ALA A 220 -4.86 7.91 -0.22
N ILE A 221 -4.72 9.18 0.17
CA ILE A 221 -3.65 10.07 -0.32
C ILE A 221 -2.27 9.58 0.15
N ALA A 222 -2.15 9.17 1.41
CA ALA A 222 -0.90 8.63 1.94
C ALA A 222 -0.48 7.35 1.19
N GLU A 223 -1.42 6.45 0.90
CA GLU A 223 -1.18 5.25 0.09
C GLU A 223 -0.79 5.60 -1.36
N ALA A 224 -1.48 6.54 -2.00
CA ALA A 224 -1.16 6.98 -3.36
C ALA A 224 0.26 7.60 -3.47
N LEU A 225 0.69 8.37 -2.45
CA LEU A 225 2.06 8.91 -2.38
C LEU A 225 3.10 7.80 -2.18
N ARG A 226 2.83 6.83 -1.29
CA ARG A 226 3.68 5.64 -1.11
C ARG A 226 3.82 4.87 -2.41
N ASP A 227 2.73 4.65 -3.13
CA ASP A 227 2.72 3.92 -4.40
C ASP A 227 3.50 4.64 -5.51
N LYS A 228 3.73 5.95 -5.35
CA LYS A 228 4.63 6.78 -6.18
C LYS A 228 6.07 6.84 -5.64
N GLY A 229 6.38 6.07 -4.58
CA GLY A 229 7.73 5.95 -4.01
C GLY A 229 8.12 7.05 -3.02
N ALA A 230 7.16 7.83 -2.50
CA ALA A 230 7.43 8.80 -1.46
C ALA A 230 7.65 8.12 -0.09
N ILE A 231 8.48 8.74 0.75
CA ILE A 231 8.66 8.38 2.16
C ILE A 231 7.55 9.11 2.95
N VAL A 232 6.47 8.38 3.27
CA VAL A 232 5.25 8.99 3.82
C VAL A 232 5.21 8.91 5.35
N THR A 233 4.91 10.03 5.99
CA THR A 233 4.48 10.12 7.38
C THR A 233 3.00 10.53 7.42
N LEU A 234 2.14 9.69 8.00
CA LEU A 234 0.72 9.96 8.20
C LEU A 234 0.47 10.34 9.67
N ILE A 235 0.05 11.58 9.91
CA ILE A 235 -0.41 12.01 11.24
C ILE A 235 -1.92 11.86 11.28
N SER A 236 -2.40 10.92 12.11
CA SER A 236 -3.82 10.55 12.14
C SER A 236 -4.46 10.84 13.48
N GLY A 237 -5.52 11.62 13.48
CA GLY A 237 -6.51 11.65 14.55
C GLY A 237 -7.25 10.30 14.65
N PRO A 238 -8.16 10.12 15.62
CA PRO A 238 -8.86 8.86 15.86
C PRO A 238 -9.68 8.41 14.65
N THR A 239 -9.43 7.20 14.17
CA THR A 239 -10.17 6.54 13.09
C THR A 239 -10.28 5.05 13.34
N HIS A 240 -11.25 4.39 12.69
CA HIS A 240 -11.41 2.92 12.71
C HIS A 240 -10.73 2.25 11.49
N LEU A 241 -9.91 2.99 10.74
CA LEU A 241 -9.23 2.47 9.57
C LEU A 241 -8.02 1.61 9.98
N SER A 242 -7.76 0.58 9.19
CA SER A 242 -6.54 -0.22 9.31
C SER A 242 -5.32 0.66 9.01
N LEU A 243 -4.21 0.40 9.71
CA LEU A 243 -2.97 1.10 9.44
C LEU A 243 -2.43 0.71 8.05
N PRO A 244 -2.08 1.67 7.20
CA PRO A 244 -1.57 1.39 5.87
C PRO A 244 -0.15 0.83 5.94
N GLU A 245 0.12 -0.22 5.18
CA GLU A 245 1.45 -0.83 5.10
C GLU A 245 2.47 0.12 4.45
N GLY A 246 3.72 0.08 4.92
CA GLY A 246 4.81 0.88 4.37
C GLY A 246 4.74 2.39 4.64
N ILE A 247 3.89 2.83 5.57
CA ILE A 247 3.71 4.24 5.96
C ILE A 247 3.99 4.40 7.45
N ASN A 248 4.80 5.40 7.80
CA ASN A 248 5.02 5.77 9.20
C ASN A 248 3.79 6.51 9.75
N VAL A 249 3.07 5.89 10.70
CA VAL A 249 1.85 6.47 11.27
C VAL A 249 2.10 7.03 12.66
N VAL A 250 1.78 8.31 12.84
CA VAL A 250 1.80 9.02 14.12
C VAL A 250 0.37 9.27 14.55
N LYS A 251 -0.07 8.63 15.64
CA LYS A 251 -1.41 8.83 16.20
C LYS A 251 -1.42 10.05 17.11
N VAL A 252 -2.45 10.87 16.97
CA VAL A 252 -2.72 12.06 17.75
C VAL A 252 -4.19 12.10 18.14
N GLU A 253 -4.58 12.88 19.14
CA GLU A 253 -5.96 12.98 19.59
C GLU A 253 -6.52 14.38 19.36
N SER A 254 -5.89 15.38 19.94
CA SER A 254 -6.38 16.78 19.90
C SER A 254 -5.82 17.58 18.72
N ALA A 255 -6.39 18.76 18.50
CA ALA A 255 -5.86 19.74 17.54
C ALA A 255 -4.44 20.21 17.93
N ASP A 256 -4.14 20.32 19.22
CA ASP A 256 -2.81 20.71 19.67
C ASP A 256 -1.79 19.60 19.47
N ASP A 257 -2.14 18.34 19.74
CA ASP A 257 -1.26 17.20 19.44
C ASP A 257 -0.94 17.14 17.94
N MET A 258 -1.96 17.32 17.10
CA MET A 258 -1.76 17.35 15.65
C MET A 258 -0.87 18.52 15.23
N PHE A 259 -1.07 19.69 15.80
CA PHE A 259 -0.22 20.87 15.55
C PHE A 259 1.24 20.57 15.91
N GLN A 260 1.51 20.03 17.09
CA GLN A 260 2.86 19.67 17.54
C GLN A 260 3.49 18.62 16.62
N ALA A 261 2.78 17.52 16.36
CA ALA A 261 3.28 16.43 15.53
C ALA A 261 3.63 16.88 14.09
N VAL A 262 2.84 17.82 13.53
CA VAL A 262 3.10 18.41 12.21
C VAL A 262 4.31 19.33 12.25
N THR A 263 4.36 20.28 13.20
CA THR A 263 5.39 21.31 13.25
C THR A 263 6.78 20.77 13.52
N GLU A 264 6.92 19.75 14.41
CA GLU A 264 8.17 19.06 14.68
C GLU A 264 8.80 18.41 13.43
N ARG A 265 7.97 18.04 12.46
CA ARG A 265 8.39 17.28 11.27
C ARG A 265 8.46 18.13 10.01
N PHE A 266 7.84 19.32 10.01
CA PHE A 266 7.59 20.14 8.83
C PHE A 266 8.85 20.51 8.06
N ALA A 267 9.89 20.96 8.74
CA ALA A 267 11.12 21.45 8.09
C ALA A 267 11.82 20.41 7.19
N LYS A 268 11.58 19.11 7.45
CA LYS A 268 12.19 18.00 6.73
C LYS A 268 11.32 17.44 5.59
N GLN A 269 10.14 18.01 5.35
CA GLN A 269 9.22 17.52 4.33
C GLN A 269 9.41 18.26 3.01
N ASP A 270 9.21 17.55 1.91
CA ASP A 270 9.15 18.15 0.57
C ASP A 270 7.71 18.57 0.23
N ILE A 271 6.72 17.75 0.63
CA ILE A 271 5.29 18.04 0.44
C ILE A 271 4.50 17.77 1.72
N VAL A 272 3.54 18.66 2.00
CA VAL A 272 2.60 18.51 3.12
C VAL A 272 1.17 18.61 2.62
N ILE A 273 0.35 17.58 2.88
CA ILE A 273 -1.06 17.52 2.49
C ILE A 273 -1.92 17.50 3.76
N LYS A 274 -2.58 18.61 4.04
CA LYS A 274 -3.45 18.75 5.20
C LYS A 274 -4.88 18.33 4.86
N ALA A 275 -5.20 17.05 5.04
CA ALA A 275 -6.53 16.48 4.79
C ALA A 275 -7.35 16.18 6.06
N ALA A 276 -6.77 16.33 7.24
CA ALA A 276 -7.45 16.16 8.52
C ALA A 276 -8.55 17.21 8.73
N ALA A 277 -9.65 16.80 9.38
CA ALA A 277 -10.71 17.67 9.85
C ALA A 277 -10.42 18.11 11.29
N VAL A 278 -9.54 19.09 11.42
CA VAL A 278 -9.13 19.64 12.71
C VAL A 278 -10.22 20.57 13.26
N SER A 279 -10.53 20.44 14.55
CA SER A 279 -11.47 21.34 15.22
C SER A 279 -10.91 22.76 15.33
N ASP A 280 -11.72 23.76 14.95
CA ASP A 280 -11.36 25.19 15.07
C ASP A 280 -11.46 25.71 16.49
N TYR A 281 -12.14 24.97 17.37
CA TYR A 281 -12.38 25.30 18.77
C TYR A 281 -12.12 24.08 19.68
N THR A 282 -11.53 24.36 20.86
CA THR A 282 -11.35 23.41 21.96
C THR A 282 -11.93 23.99 23.26
N PRO A 283 -12.45 23.18 24.21
CA PRO A 283 -12.89 23.68 25.51
C PRO A 283 -11.79 24.52 26.19
N MET A 284 -12.20 25.59 26.90
CA MET A 284 -11.23 26.41 27.67
C MET A 284 -10.61 25.59 28.78
N ASP A 285 -11.43 24.81 29.48
CA ASP A 285 -11.05 23.99 30.61
C ASP A 285 -11.48 22.53 30.34
N ILE A 286 -10.59 21.59 30.61
CA ILE A 286 -10.87 20.16 30.59
C ILE A 286 -11.18 19.75 32.02
N LEU A 287 -12.33 19.13 32.22
CA LEU A 287 -12.78 18.71 33.55
C LEU A 287 -12.21 17.34 33.89
N GLU A 288 -11.63 17.22 35.08
CA GLU A 288 -11.06 15.94 35.58
C GLU A 288 -12.13 14.90 35.87
N HIS A 289 -13.36 15.33 36.13
CA HIS A 289 -14.48 14.46 36.47
C HIS A 289 -15.66 14.67 35.54
N LYS A 290 -16.41 13.57 35.30
CA LYS A 290 -17.65 13.62 34.52
C LYS A 290 -18.61 14.66 35.08
N LEU A 291 -19.07 15.58 34.26
CA LEU A 291 -20.12 16.54 34.59
C LEU A 291 -21.42 15.80 35.01
N LYS A 292 -21.84 16.02 36.23
CA LYS A 292 -23.16 15.52 36.73
C LYS A 292 -24.28 16.31 36.07
N LYS A 293 -25.42 15.63 35.85
CA LYS A 293 -26.62 16.26 35.34
C LYS A 293 -27.09 17.33 36.34
N GLN A 294 -27.27 18.55 35.87
CA GLN A 294 -27.79 19.68 36.65
C GLN A 294 -29.17 20.07 36.13
N GLU A 295 -29.97 20.74 36.96
CA GLU A 295 -31.20 21.38 36.50
C GLU A 295 -30.82 22.60 35.67
N GLY A 296 -31.26 22.58 34.38
CA GLY A 296 -30.94 23.65 33.41
C GLY A 296 -30.07 23.18 32.26
N GLY A 297 -29.60 24.12 31.44
CA GLY A 297 -28.75 23.87 30.31
C GLY A 297 -27.28 23.71 30.68
N LEU A 298 -26.52 22.96 29.89
CA LEU A 298 -25.07 22.88 29.98
C LEU A 298 -24.42 23.92 29.03
N SER A 299 -23.61 24.81 29.58
CA SER A 299 -22.78 25.74 28.80
C SER A 299 -21.32 25.36 28.92
N VAL A 300 -20.63 25.22 27.78
CA VAL A 300 -19.20 24.97 27.71
C VAL A 300 -18.56 26.13 26.96
N GLN A 301 -17.54 26.77 27.56
CA GLN A 301 -16.79 27.82 26.90
C GLN A 301 -15.68 27.21 26.03
N PHE A 302 -15.51 27.78 24.84
CA PHE A 302 -14.52 27.33 23.87
C PHE A 302 -13.52 28.46 23.55
N LYS A 303 -12.26 28.05 23.31
CA LYS A 303 -11.21 28.92 22.76
C LYS A 303 -10.81 28.40 21.36
N ARG A 304 -10.26 29.30 20.54
CA ARG A 304 -9.75 28.93 19.21
C ARG A 304 -8.53 28.02 19.32
N THR A 305 -8.45 27.01 18.45
CA THR A 305 -7.27 26.19 18.26
C THR A 305 -6.24 26.90 17.37
N LYS A 306 -5.02 26.37 17.32
CA LYS A 306 -3.97 26.85 16.41
C LYS A 306 -4.28 26.43 14.98
N ASP A 307 -4.20 27.38 14.05
CA ASP A 307 -4.43 27.09 12.63
C ASP A 307 -3.17 26.50 11.99
N ILE A 308 -3.16 25.18 11.85
CA ILE A 308 -2.02 24.43 11.31
C ILE A 308 -1.66 24.92 9.90
N LEU A 309 -2.65 25.05 8.99
CA LEU A 309 -2.37 25.41 7.60
C LEU A 309 -1.81 26.84 7.49
N LYS A 310 -2.31 27.76 8.31
CA LYS A 310 -1.78 29.13 8.37
C LYS A 310 -0.33 29.13 8.85
N TYR A 311 -0.06 28.43 9.96
CA TYR A 311 1.30 28.33 10.50
C TYR A 311 2.27 27.75 9.47
N LEU A 312 1.91 26.67 8.79
CA LEU A 312 2.74 26.07 7.76
C LEU A 312 3.02 27.02 6.59
N GLY A 313 1.99 27.74 6.12
CA GLY A 313 2.15 28.70 5.04
C GLY A 313 3.02 29.92 5.38
N GLU A 314 3.01 30.34 6.65
CA GLU A 314 3.87 31.42 7.15
C GLU A 314 5.34 30.99 7.35
N ASN A 315 5.57 29.68 7.60
CA ASN A 315 6.89 29.12 7.92
C ASN A 315 7.47 28.23 6.83
N LYS A 316 6.80 28.04 5.67
CA LYS A 316 7.34 27.23 4.59
C LYS A 316 8.51 27.93 3.89
N THR A 317 9.48 27.12 3.49
CA THR A 317 10.63 27.53 2.67
C THR A 317 10.58 26.90 1.28
N HIS A 318 10.74 25.58 1.21
CA HIS A 318 10.72 24.79 -0.02
C HIS A 318 9.50 23.83 -0.10
N GLN A 319 8.76 23.71 1.01
CA GLN A 319 7.67 22.73 1.11
C GLN A 319 6.51 23.09 0.18
N TYR A 320 6.03 22.10 -0.57
CA TYR A 320 4.81 22.22 -1.34
C TYR A 320 3.60 21.96 -0.43
N LEU A 321 2.74 22.95 -0.26
CA LEU A 321 1.68 22.92 0.75
C LEU A 321 0.30 22.77 0.11
N VAL A 322 -0.38 21.65 0.40
CA VAL A 322 -1.73 21.34 -0.07
C VAL A 322 -2.70 21.33 1.10
N GLY A 323 -3.79 22.09 0.99
CA GLY A 323 -4.86 22.10 1.98
C GLY A 323 -6.19 21.59 1.42
N PHE A 324 -7.07 21.13 2.30
CA PHE A 324 -8.46 20.79 1.97
C PHE A 324 -9.41 21.88 2.49
N ALA A 325 -10.48 22.11 1.74
CA ALA A 325 -11.60 22.98 2.10
C ALA A 325 -12.91 22.21 1.89
N ALA A 326 -13.61 21.93 2.98
CA ALA A 326 -14.94 21.31 2.99
C ALA A 326 -15.95 22.43 3.23
N GLU A 327 -16.69 22.80 2.20
CA GLU A 327 -17.59 23.94 2.21
C GLU A 327 -19.01 23.53 1.78
N THR A 328 -20.01 24.26 2.28
CA THR A 328 -21.42 24.03 1.93
C THR A 328 -21.96 25.08 0.93
N GLN A 329 -21.32 26.24 0.84
CA GLN A 329 -21.72 27.38 0.01
C GLN A 329 -20.47 28.12 -0.48
N ASN A 330 -20.57 28.82 -1.62
CA ASN A 330 -19.51 29.67 -2.19
C ASN A 330 -18.14 29.01 -2.26
N ILE A 331 -18.11 27.70 -2.58
CA ILE A 331 -16.97 26.79 -2.47
C ILE A 331 -15.73 27.36 -3.17
N GLU A 332 -15.89 27.89 -4.38
CA GLU A 332 -14.79 28.42 -5.17
C GLU A 332 -14.18 29.67 -4.55
N GLN A 333 -15.01 30.63 -4.11
CA GLN A 333 -14.54 31.87 -3.50
C GLN A 333 -13.80 31.57 -2.18
N TYR A 334 -14.34 30.71 -1.33
CA TYR A 334 -13.70 30.35 -0.06
C TYR A 334 -12.39 29.56 -0.27
N ALA A 335 -12.33 28.71 -1.30
CA ALA A 335 -11.10 28.01 -1.65
C ALA A 335 -9.99 28.98 -2.11
N LEU A 336 -10.31 29.95 -2.96
CA LEU A 336 -9.37 30.97 -3.43
C LEU A 336 -8.90 31.90 -2.31
N ASP A 337 -9.81 32.32 -1.42
CA ASP A 337 -9.47 33.13 -0.26
C ASP A 337 -8.57 32.36 0.73
N LYS A 338 -8.85 31.06 0.92
CA LYS A 338 -8.05 30.17 1.74
C LYS A 338 -6.65 29.97 1.16
N LEU A 339 -6.56 29.78 -0.17
CA LEU A 339 -5.29 29.65 -0.89
C LEU A 339 -4.37 30.85 -0.61
N LYS A 340 -4.91 32.09 -0.74
CA LYS A 340 -4.16 33.33 -0.50
C LYS A 340 -3.82 33.51 0.98
N ARG A 341 -4.82 33.45 1.87
CA ARG A 341 -4.65 33.71 3.32
C ARG A 341 -3.73 32.71 4.01
N LYS A 342 -3.67 31.46 3.52
CA LYS A 342 -2.85 30.39 4.10
C LYS A 342 -1.53 30.19 3.36
N ASN A 343 -1.25 30.99 2.33
CA ASN A 343 -0.06 30.84 1.47
C ASN A 343 0.14 29.39 1.02
N ALA A 344 -0.95 28.65 0.77
CA ALA A 344 -0.90 27.30 0.24
C ALA A 344 -0.59 27.31 -1.26
N ASP A 345 -0.05 26.22 -1.79
CA ASP A 345 0.23 26.08 -3.24
C ASP A 345 -0.99 25.52 -3.96
N VAL A 346 -1.78 24.67 -3.25
CA VAL A 346 -3.03 24.10 -3.74
C VAL A 346 -4.07 24.07 -2.62
N ILE A 347 -5.32 24.38 -2.95
CA ILE A 347 -6.49 24.06 -2.11
C ILE A 347 -7.38 23.10 -2.88
N ILE A 348 -7.71 21.97 -2.27
CA ILE A 348 -8.65 20.99 -2.79
C ILE A 348 -9.99 21.19 -2.09
N SER A 349 -10.99 21.60 -2.84
CA SER A 349 -12.33 21.85 -2.31
C SER A 349 -13.29 20.69 -2.64
N ASN A 350 -14.20 20.40 -1.69
CA ASN A 350 -15.32 19.50 -1.90
C ASN A 350 -16.61 20.11 -1.34
N ASN A 351 -17.73 19.74 -1.95
CA ASN A 351 -19.06 20.10 -1.45
C ASN A 351 -19.50 19.06 -0.41
N VAL A 352 -19.61 19.47 0.85
CA VAL A 352 -20.10 18.61 1.93
C VAL A 352 -21.59 18.80 2.23
N GLY A 353 -22.26 19.71 1.52
CA GLY A 353 -23.73 19.90 1.61
C GLY A 353 -24.51 18.78 0.90
N ASP A 354 -23.88 18.06 -0.06
CA ASP A 354 -24.48 16.89 -0.69
C ASP A 354 -24.14 15.63 0.11
N THR A 355 -25.18 15.01 0.70
CA THR A 355 -25.05 13.81 1.52
C THR A 355 -24.60 12.56 0.73
N SER A 356 -24.70 12.57 -0.60
CA SER A 356 -24.24 11.48 -1.49
C SER A 356 -22.72 11.47 -1.67
N ILE A 357 -22.04 12.57 -1.30
CA ILE A 357 -20.59 12.79 -1.34
C ILE A 357 -20.15 13.45 -0.03
N GLY A 358 -18.91 13.32 0.37
CA GLY A 358 -18.38 14.02 1.55
C GLY A 358 -17.83 13.11 2.64
N PHE A 359 -17.94 13.50 3.92
CA PHE A 359 -17.17 12.91 5.02
C PHE A 359 -17.44 11.42 5.26
N SER A 360 -18.70 10.96 5.22
CA SER A 360 -19.10 9.59 5.54
C SER A 360 -19.24 8.69 4.32
N SER A 361 -19.29 9.26 3.09
CA SER A 361 -19.40 8.52 1.83
C SER A 361 -18.06 7.92 1.43
N ASP A 362 -18.08 6.81 0.68
CA ASP A 362 -16.91 6.26 0.00
C ASP A 362 -16.56 7.01 -1.29
N ASP A 363 -17.51 7.75 -1.83
CA ASP A 363 -17.34 8.58 -3.01
C ASP A 363 -17.13 10.05 -2.64
N ASN A 364 -16.47 10.79 -3.53
CA ASN A 364 -16.31 12.25 -3.44
C ASN A 364 -16.26 12.87 -4.84
N GLU A 365 -16.41 14.19 -4.89
CA GLU A 365 -16.16 15.04 -6.06
C GLU A 365 -15.32 16.22 -5.61
N LEU A 366 -14.27 16.56 -6.35
CA LEU A 366 -13.24 17.49 -5.89
C LEU A 366 -12.91 18.53 -6.97
N THR A 367 -12.51 19.71 -6.51
CA THR A 367 -11.90 20.73 -7.37
C THR A 367 -10.57 21.15 -6.76
N MET A 368 -9.51 21.12 -7.55
CA MET A 368 -8.19 21.60 -7.16
C MET A 368 -8.00 23.04 -7.67
N HIS A 369 -7.63 23.96 -6.77
CA HIS A 369 -7.34 25.36 -7.07
C HIS A 369 -5.85 25.61 -6.82
N PHE A 370 -5.14 26.07 -7.84
CA PHE A 370 -3.70 26.29 -7.81
C PHE A 370 -3.36 27.78 -7.66
N LYS A 371 -2.16 28.06 -7.15
CA LYS A 371 -1.69 29.44 -6.90
C LYS A 371 -1.58 30.28 -8.18
N ASN A 372 -1.40 29.64 -9.34
CA ASN A 372 -1.39 30.28 -10.68
C ASN A 372 -2.79 30.55 -11.23
N ASN A 373 -3.85 30.47 -10.43
CA ASN A 373 -5.27 30.56 -10.81
C ASN A 373 -5.78 29.43 -11.72
N GLU A 374 -5.00 28.36 -11.90
CA GLU A 374 -5.47 27.16 -12.60
C GLU A 374 -6.49 26.41 -11.72
N LYS A 375 -7.46 25.77 -12.39
CA LYS A 375 -8.51 24.98 -11.75
C LYS A 375 -8.63 23.64 -12.46
N VAL A 376 -8.66 22.56 -11.69
CA VAL A 376 -8.85 21.20 -12.20
C VAL A 376 -10.01 20.54 -11.47
N ASN A 377 -11.03 20.15 -12.21
CA ASN A 377 -12.17 19.41 -11.66
C ASN A 377 -11.94 17.91 -11.78
N ILE A 378 -12.14 17.19 -10.67
CA ILE A 378 -12.06 15.75 -10.59
C ILE A 378 -13.48 15.22 -10.36
N LYS A 379 -13.99 14.47 -11.36
CA LYS A 379 -15.35 13.92 -11.35
C LYS A 379 -15.57 12.96 -10.19
N LYS A 380 -16.84 12.80 -9.79
CA LYS A 380 -17.26 11.87 -8.73
C LYS A 380 -16.67 10.46 -8.93
N GLY A 381 -16.09 9.93 -7.86
CA GLY A 381 -15.50 8.60 -7.83
C GLY A 381 -15.10 8.15 -6.42
N LYS A 382 -14.65 6.92 -6.30
CA LYS A 382 -14.17 6.35 -5.03
C LYS A 382 -12.96 7.12 -4.51
N LYS A 383 -12.91 7.38 -3.21
CA LYS A 383 -11.81 8.15 -2.56
C LYS A 383 -10.41 7.61 -2.87
N SER A 384 -10.25 6.29 -2.99
CA SER A 384 -8.98 5.68 -3.40
C SER A 384 -8.57 6.07 -4.83
N ALA A 385 -9.49 6.01 -5.79
CA ALA A 385 -9.22 6.41 -7.18
C ALA A 385 -8.96 7.92 -7.30
N LEU A 386 -9.73 8.73 -6.57
CA LEU A 386 -9.54 10.18 -6.52
C LEU A 386 -8.19 10.56 -5.93
N ALA A 387 -7.72 9.86 -4.90
CA ALA A 387 -6.41 10.08 -4.31
C ALA A 387 -5.28 9.87 -5.32
N HIS A 388 -5.32 8.81 -6.13
CA HIS A 388 -4.35 8.61 -7.20
C HIS A 388 -4.41 9.72 -8.25
N GLN A 389 -5.61 10.16 -8.67
CA GLN A 389 -5.76 11.28 -9.60
C GLN A 389 -5.21 12.60 -9.03
N ILE A 390 -5.46 12.89 -7.75
CA ILE A 390 -4.88 14.05 -7.06
C ILE A 390 -3.35 14.01 -7.15
N ILE A 391 -2.75 12.87 -6.78
CA ILE A 391 -1.29 12.74 -6.76
C ILE A 391 -0.70 12.82 -8.18
N GLU A 392 -1.35 12.26 -9.20
CA GLU A 392 -0.94 12.40 -10.60
C GLU A 392 -1.01 13.87 -11.08
N ILE A 393 -2.07 14.60 -10.73
CA ILE A 393 -2.20 16.02 -11.05
C ILE A 393 -1.13 16.85 -10.33
N LEU A 394 -0.88 16.58 -9.05
CA LEU A 394 0.19 17.25 -8.29
C LEU A 394 1.56 16.96 -8.88
N GLU A 395 1.83 15.72 -9.29
CA GLU A 395 3.10 15.29 -9.88
C GLU A 395 3.48 16.09 -11.12
N THR A 396 2.49 16.39 -11.98
CA THR A 396 2.72 17.18 -13.21
C THR A 396 2.97 18.67 -12.96
N ARG A 397 2.70 19.16 -11.74
CA ARG A 397 2.81 20.59 -11.34
C ARG A 397 3.82 20.84 -10.25
N TRP A 398 4.41 19.78 -9.73
CA TRP A 398 5.48 19.87 -8.77
C TRP A 398 6.82 19.96 -9.50
N GLN A 399 7.32 21.17 -9.61
CA GLN A 399 8.66 21.50 -10.11
C GLN A 399 9.53 22.05 -9.00
#